data_8c9281d4b64f4739b6c3c4d8bbe449c0
#
_entry.id   8c9281d4b64f4739b6c3c4d8bbe449c0
#
_cell.length_a   1.000
_cell.length_b   1.000
_cell.length_c   1.000
_cell.angle_alpha   90.00
_cell.angle_beta   90.00
_cell.angle_gamma   90.00
#
_symmetry.space_group_name_H-M   'P 1'
#
loop_
_entity.id
_entity.type
_entity.pdbx_description
1 polymer ?
#
loop_
_entity_poly.entity_id
_entity_poly.type
_entity_poly.pdbx_seq_one_letter_code
_entity_poly.pdbx_strand_id
1 'polypeptide(L)'
;WKTYNPDWRVVVVDKKQAMQNLAPPLWFKDLIPQHQADWVRLKLLAQTGGVWLDATTYLLKPVTAWATRQDALTIFAIDGMHQTGVDVAHQLSARSHCRGSVQLENWALACPKGHDFVQAWLKQFELVCELGHVSYVTLLKKQNLYPKCFAHSLPYFNQHLAAAVVHQNKLYRDPINVLSMCCAIFCSVSSLVSCLTRPPSNNR
;
A
#
# COMPACT_ATOMS: atom_id res chain seq x y z
N TRP A 1 11.20 9.18 -13.89
CA TRP A 1 11.74 8.77 -12.58
C TRP A 1 13.26 9.00 -12.51
N LYS A 2 14.04 8.59 -13.52
CA LYS A 2 15.51 8.80 -13.54
C LYS A 2 15.94 10.26 -13.44
N THR A 3 15.17 11.19 -13.98
CA THR A 3 15.44 12.64 -13.92
C THR A 3 15.64 13.13 -12.48
N TYR A 4 14.81 12.66 -11.56
CA TYR A 4 14.88 13.03 -10.14
C TYR A 4 15.72 12.07 -9.29
N ASN A 5 16.12 10.91 -9.84
CA ASN A 5 16.81 9.85 -9.12
C ASN A 5 17.94 9.25 -9.98
N PRO A 6 18.94 10.05 -10.39
CA PRO A 6 19.99 9.62 -11.32
C PRO A 6 20.83 8.47 -10.78
N ASP A 7 21.06 8.44 -9.47
CA ASP A 7 21.88 7.45 -8.78
C ASP A 7 21.12 6.15 -8.44
N TRP A 8 19.80 6.10 -8.72
CA TRP A 8 18.99 4.93 -8.43
C TRP A 8 18.92 4.00 -9.63
N ARG A 9 19.04 2.71 -9.34
CA ARG A 9 18.76 1.67 -10.33
C ARG A 9 17.24 1.53 -10.48
N VAL A 10 16.70 2.05 -11.57
CA VAL A 10 15.28 1.88 -11.93
C VAL A 10 15.11 0.57 -12.70
N VAL A 11 14.28 -0.32 -12.18
CA VAL A 11 13.95 -1.61 -12.79
C VAL A 11 12.45 -1.62 -13.12
N VAL A 12 12.13 -1.84 -14.39
CA VAL A 12 10.74 -2.07 -14.82
C VAL A 12 10.52 -3.58 -14.77
N VAL A 13 9.52 -4.02 -14.03
CA VAL A 13 9.22 -5.45 -13.87
C VAL A 13 7.97 -5.79 -14.68
N ASP A 14 8.15 -6.55 -15.74
CA ASP A 14 7.05 -7.13 -16.51
C ASP A 14 6.68 -8.54 -16.00
N LYS A 15 5.56 -9.07 -16.50
CA LYS A 15 5.08 -10.40 -16.11
C LYS A 15 6.11 -11.50 -16.38
N LYS A 16 6.84 -11.44 -17.50
CA LYS A 16 7.86 -12.45 -17.88
C LYS A 16 9.01 -12.46 -16.87
N GLN A 17 9.51 -11.27 -16.53
CA GLN A 17 10.57 -11.12 -15.53
C GLN A 17 10.11 -11.57 -14.13
N ALA A 18 8.87 -11.25 -13.75
CA ALA A 18 8.31 -11.71 -12.49
C ALA A 18 8.25 -13.26 -12.43
N MET A 19 7.76 -13.90 -13.49
CA MET A 19 7.69 -15.36 -13.58
C MET A 19 9.05 -16.03 -13.49
N GLN A 20 10.07 -15.44 -14.12
CA GLN A 20 11.43 -16.02 -14.16
C GLN A 20 12.18 -15.85 -12.83
N ASN A 21 12.00 -14.73 -12.14
CA ASN A 21 12.85 -14.33 -11.02
C ASN A 21 12.24 -14.59 -9.63
N LEU A 22 10.91 -14.70 -9.53
CA LEU A 22 10.23 -14.74 -8.22
C LEU A 22 9.66 -16.11 -7.86
N ALA A 23 9.71 -17.09 -8.77
CA ALA A 23 9.15 -18.43 -8.57
C ALA A 23 7.72 -18.40 -8.01
N PRO A 24 6.76 -17.83 -8.75
CA PRO A 24 5.40 -17.64 -8.24
C PRO A 24 4.72 -18.99 -7.96
N PRO A 25 3.84 -19.04 -6.96
CA PRO A 25 3.08 -20.25 -6.64
C PRO A 25 2.07 -20.60 -7.75
N LEU A 26 1.54 -21.82 -7.72
CA LEU A 26 0.67 -22.33 -8.78
C LEU A 26 -0.59 -21.50 -8.98
N TRP A 27 -1.19 -20.99 -7.91
CA TRP A 27 -2.39 -20.15 -7.96
C TRP A 27 -2.17 -18.76 -8.56
N PHE A 28 -0.91 -18.30 -8.69
CA PHE A 28 -0.59 -16.96 -9.21
C PHE A 28 -1.15 -16.71 -10.61
N LYS A 29 -1.12 -17.73 -11.50
CA LYS A 29 -1.61 -17.62 -12.87
C LYS A 29 -3.12 -17.37 -12.97
N ASP A 30 -3.85 -17.80 -11.95
CA ASP A 30 -5.31 -17.70 -11.87
C ASP A 30 -5.79 -16.37 -11.28
N LEU A 31 -4.87 -15.56 -10.77
CA LEU A 31 -5.15 -14.22 -10.27
C LEU A 31 -5.41 -13.23 -11.41
N ILE A 32 -6.29 -12.26 -11.13
CA ILE A 32 -6.43 -11.08 -12.00
C ILE A 32 -5.10 -10.28 -12.04
N PRO A 33 -4.82 -9.54 -13.14
CA PRO A 33 -3.54 -8.83 -13.30
C PRO A 33 -3.18 -7.90 -12.13
N GLN A 34 -4.15 -7.26 -11.51
CA GLN A 34 -3.96 -6.40 -10.34
C GLN A 34 -3.39 -7.18 -9.16
N HIS A 35 -3.98 -8.32 -8.82
CA HIS A 35 -3.49 -9.17 -7.74
C HIS A 35 -2.15 -9.83 -8.07
N GLN A 36 -1.86 -10.10 -9.35
CA GLN A 36 -0.52 -10.53 -9.77
C GLN A 36 0.51 -9.44 -9.47
N ALA A 37 0.20 -8.17 -9.81
CA ALA A 37 1.06 -7.02 -9.49
C ALA A 37 1.22 -6.81 -7.98
N ASP A 38 0.14 -6.99 -7.22
CA ASP A 38 0.11 -6.90 -5.76
C ASP A 38 1.06 -7.92 -5.11
N TRP A 39 1.06 -9.15 -5.60
CA TRP A 39 1.97 -10.18 -5.11
C TRP A 39 3.43 -9.88 -5.48
N VAL A 40 3.67 -9.51 -6.75
CA VAL A 40 5.02 -9.16 -7.25
C VAL A 40 5.64 -8.04 -6.44
N ARG A 41 4.87 -6.98 -6.14
CA ARG A 41 5.25 -5.85 -5.32
C ARG A 41 5.76 -6.29 -3.95
N LEU A 42 4.96 -7.05 -3.23
CA LEU A 42 5.31 -7.51 -1.90
C LEU A 42 6.48 -8.50 -1.91
N LYS A 43 6.50 -9.41 -2.89
CA LYS A 43 7.57 -10.40 -3.02
C LYS A 43 8.92 -9.75 -3.27
N LEU A 44 8.98 -8.78 -4.20
CA LEU A 44 10.20 -8.02 -4.48
C LEU A 44 10.66 -7.25 -3.24
N LEU A 45 9.79 -6.48 -2.62
CA LEU A 45 10.13 -5.69 -1.44
C LEU A 45 10.60 -6.57 -0.27
N ALA A 46 9.96 -7.72 -0.04
CA ALA A 46 10.39 -8.67 0.98
C ALA A 46 11.80 -9.24 0.72
N GLN A 47 12.11 -9.52 -0.55
CA GLN A 47 13.38 -10.14 -0.94
C GLN A 47 14.54 -9.14 -1.06
N THR A 48 14.27 -7.97 -1.61
CA THR A 48 15.34 -7.01 -1.98
C THR A 48 15.29 -5.71 -1.20
N GLY A 49 14.15 -5.37 -0.61
CA GLY A 49 13.89 -4.01 -0.15
C GLY A 49 13.83 -3.01 -1.30
N GLY A 50 14.05 -1.74 -1.00
CA GLY A 50 14.07 -0.66 -1.96
C GLY A 50 12.75 0.09 -2.05
N VAL A 51 12.47 0.67 -3.22
CA VAL A 51 11.29 1.49 -3.47
C VAL A 51 10.44 0.86 -4.57
N TRP A 52 9.17 0.62 -4.27
CA TRP A 52 8.16 0.28 -5.26
C TRP A 52 7.35 1.51 -5.63
N LEU A 53 7.12 1.68 -6.92
CA LEU A 53 6.20 2.68 -7.47
C LEU A 53 5.34 2.01 -8.54
N ASP A 54 4.04 2.19 -8.48
CA ASP A 54 3.15 1.76 -9.57
C ASP A 54 3.50 2.52 -10.85
N ALA A 55 3.36 1.87 -12.01
CA ALA A 55 3.75 2.42 -13.31
C ALA A 55 3.03 3.73 -13.66
N THR A 56 1.88 3.98 -13.05
CA THR A 56 1.07 5.21 -13.20
C THR A 56 1.54 6.35 -12.31
N THR A 57 2.53 6.13 -11.44
CA THR A 57 3.04 7.15 -10.52
C THR A 57 3.95 8.14 -11.25
N TYR A 58 3.68 9.42 -11.11
CA TYR A 58 4.54 10.50 -11.62
C TYR A 58 5.28 11.18 -10.48
N LEU A 59 6.62 11.20 -10.53
CA LEU A 59 7.46 11.84 -9.53
C LEU A 59 7.69 13.31 -9.87
N LEU A 60 7.43 14.18 -8.90
CA LEU A 60 7.73 15.61 -8.97
C LEU A 60 9.01 15.97 -8.17
N LYS A 61 9.49 15.04 -7.34
CA LYS A 61 10.68 15.18 -6.48
C LYS A 61 11.41 13.84 -6.35
N PRO A 62 12.66 13.82 -5.88
CA PRO A 62 13.38 12.59 -5.59
C PRO A 62 12.63 11.70 -4.59
N VAL A 63 12.78 10.39 -4.70
CA VAL A 63 12.18 9.42 -3.74
C VAL A 63 12.70 9.66 -2.32
N THR A 64 13.90 10.19 -2.15
CA THR A 64 14.48 10.56 -0.85
C THR A 64 13.74 11.68 -0.13
N ALA A 65 12.86 12.40 -0.83
CA ALA A 65 12.04 13.45 -0.21
C ALA A 65 10.92 12.86 0.70
N TRP A 66 10.57 11.60 0.52
CA TRP A 66 9.56 10.90 1.33
C TRP A 66 10.09 9.60 1.94
N ALA A 67 10.92 8.84 1.24
CA ALA A 67 11.59 7.64 1.75
C ALA A 67 12.83 8.03 2.56
N THR A 68 12.62 8.73 3.66
CA THR A 68 13.70 9.33 4.46
C THR A 68 14.34 8.36 5.46
N ARG A 69 13.66 7.27 5.79
CA ARG A 69 14.12 6.28 6.77
C ARG A 69 14.58 5.01 6.08
N GLN A 70 15.83 4.61 6.35
CA GLN A 70 16.41 3.37 5.82
C GLN A 70 16.10 2.15 6.69
N ASP A 71 15.67 2.35 7.92
CA ASP A 71 15.37 1.33 8.94
C ASP A 71 13.87 1.01 9.08
N ALA A 72 13.01 1.68 8.31
CA ALA A 72 11.57 1.57 8.44
C ALA A 72 10.87 1.37 7.09
N LEU A 73 9.72 0.70 7.11
CA LEU A 73 8.79 0.79 6.00
C LEU A 73 8.20 2.20 5.96
N THR A 74 8.36 2.90 4.84
CA THR A 74 7.61 4.13 4.56
C THR A 74 6.46 3.80 3.62
N ILE A 75 5.25 4.15 4.02
CA ILE A 75 4.00 3.82 3.34
C ILE A 75 3.04 5.01 3.43
N PHE A 76 2.27 5.23 2.37
CA PHE A 76 1.20 6.22 2.39
C PHE A 76 -0.09 5.64 2.94
N ALA A 77 -0.91 6.52 3.51
CA ALA A 77 -2.20 6.14 4.01
C ALA A 77 -3.26 7.20 3.69
N ILE A 78 -4.46 6.72 3.43
CA ILE A 78 -5.64 7.58 3.40
C ILE A 78 -6.03 7.84 4.84
N ASP A 79 -5.87 9.10 5.24
CA ASP A 79 -6.36 9.60 6.49
C ASP A 79 -7.84 9.97 6.31
N GLY A 80 -8.72 9.40 7.12
CA GLY A 80 -10.17 9.62 7.01
C GLY A 80 -10.63 11.07 7.23
N MET A 81 -9.72 11.98 7.56
CA MET A 81 -10.03 13.40 7.81
C MET A 81 -9.84 14.31 6.59
N HIS A 82 -9.32 13.85 5.46
CA HIS A 82 -8.91 14.72 4.34
C HIS A 82 -9.55 14.42 2.98
N GLN A 83 -10.62 13.65 2.93
CA GLN A 83 -11.37 13.52 1.68
C GLN A 83 -12.29 14.72 1.48
N THR A 84 -11.73 15.78 0.92
CA THR A 84 -12.51 16.90 0.41
C THR A 84 -13.21 16.49 -0.88
N GLY A 85 -14.53 16.34 -0.84
CA GLY A 85 -15.35 16.60 -1.99
C GLY A 85 -16.15 15.47 -2.64
N VAL A 86 -16.22 14.26 -2.09
CA VAL A 86 -17.20 13.25 -2.52
C VAL A 86 -17.67 12.44 -1.31
N ASP A 87 -18.97 12.06 -1.29
CA ASP A 87 -19.74 11.42 -0.21
C ASP A 87 -19.17 10.17 0.50
N VAL A 88 -17.87 9.95 0.48
CA VAL A 88 -17.18 8.95 1.32
C VAL A 88 -17.28 9.32 2.80
N ALA A 89 -17.42 10.60 3.11
CA ALA A 89 -17.69 11.08 4.48
C ALA A 89 -18.98 10.47 5.07
N HIS A 90 -20.00 10.20 4.25
CA HIS A 90 -21.25 9.59 4.71
C HIS A 90 -21.08 8.09 5.05
N GLN A 91 -20.20 7.38 4.35
CA GLN A 91 -19.91 5.97 4.68
C GLN A 91 -18.95 5.83 5.87
N LEU A 92 -18.08 6.82 6.10
CA LEU A 92 -17.15 6.85 7.23
C LEU A 92 -17.80 7.43 8.50
N SER A 93 -18.78 8.36 8.39
CA SER A 93 -19.49 8.92 9.54
C SER A 93 -20.35 7.89 10.28
N ALA A 94 -20.83 6.84 9.59
CA ALA A 94 -21.50 5.71 10.23
C ALA A 94 -20.56 4.85 11.12
N ARG A 95 -19.26 5.13 11.12
CA ARG A 95 -18.22 4.37 11.84
C ARG A 95 -17.52 5.24 12.89
N SER A 96 -18.27 5.90 13.75
CA SER A 96 -17.73 6.69 14.87
C SER A 96 -16.72 5.93 15.76
N HIS A 97 -16.71 4.59 15.68
CA HIS A 97 -15.78 3.72 16.40
C HIS A 97 -14.41 3.57 15.73
N CYS A 98 -14.20 4.15 14.54
CA CYS A 98 -12.99 3.99 13.73
C CYS A 98 -12.12 5.26 13.69
N ARG A 99 -12.26 6.15 14.65
CA ARG A 99 -11.36 7.30 14.78
C ARG A 99 -9.93 6.81 14.92
N GLY A 100 -9.08 7.18 13.96
CA GLY A 100 -7.66 6.77 13.92
C GLY A 100 -7.38 5.48 13.14
N SER A 101 -8.37 4.86 12.47
CA SER A 101 -8.05 3.79 11.53
C SER A 101 -7.45 4.37 10.25
N VAL A 102 -6.31 3.87 9.90
CA VAL A 102 -5.54 4.29 8.74
C VAL A 102 -5.64 3.18 7.70
N GLN A 103 -6.07 3.52 6.48
CA GLN A 103 -6.01 2.61 5.36
C GLN A 103 -4.66 2.80 4.65
N LEU A 104 -3.82 1.78 4.75
CA LEU A 104 -2.52 1.76 4.10
C LEU A 104 -2.68 1.58 2.59
N GLU A 105 -1.97 2.40 1.84
CA GLU A 105 -1.93 2.36 0.38
C GLU A 105 -0.79 1.45 -0.10
N ASN A 106 -0.87 1.04 -1.37
CA ASN A 106 0.06 0.04 -1.91
C ASN A 106 0.86 0.51 -3.14
N TRP A 107 0.55 1.68 -3.69
CA TRP A 107 1.12 2.18 -4.94
C TRP A 107 2.52 2.79 -4.82
N ALA A 108 2.94 3.21 -3.63
CA ALA A 108 4.28 3.71 -3.35
C ALA A 108 4.75 3.25 -1.96
N LEU A 109 5.82 2.48 -1.94
CA LEU A 109 6.36 1.84 -0.75
C LEU A 109 7.88 1.95 -0.76
N ALA A 110 8.49 2.21 0.40
CA ALA A 110 9.94 2.11 0.57
C ALA A 110 10.24 1.32 1.84
N CYS A 111 11.07 0.29 1.76
CA CYS A 111 11.42 -0.51 2.93
C CYS A 111 12.82 -1.12 2.82
N PRO A 112 13.47 -1.39 3.96
CA PRO A 112 14.67 -2.22 3.98
C PRO A 112 14.35 -3.67 3.58
N LYS A 113 15.37 -4.37 3.10
CA LYS A 113 15.27 -5.79 2.79
C LYS A 113 14.88 -6.58 4.05
N GLY A 114 13.92 -7.48 3.89
CA GLY A 114 13.52 -8.40 4.95
C GLY A 114 12.65 -7.76 6.04
N HIS A 115 12.10 -6.56 5.81
CA HIS A 115 11.21 -5.88 6.77
C HIS A 115 10.03 -6.76 7.17
N ASP A 116 9.83 -6.95 8.47
CA ASP A 116 8.90 -7.95 9.00
C ASP A 116 7.41 -7.62 8.70
N PHE A 117 7.04 -6.33 8.66
CA PHE A 117 5.71 -5.94 8.20
C PHE A 117 5.44 -6.40 6.78
N VAL A 118 6.39 -6.19 5.86
CA VAL A 118 6.23 -6.57 4.44
C VAL A 118 6.17 -8.09 4.29
N GLN A 119 6.96 -8.82 5.06
CA GLN A 119 6.90 -10.29 5.11
C GLN A 119 5.55 -10.79 5.64
N ALA A 120 5.06 -10.22 6.74
CA ALA A 120 3.76 -10.55 7.31
C ALA A 120 2.62 -10.20 6.34
N TRP A 121 2.72 -9.04 5.67
CA TRP A 121 1.77 -8.61 4.65
C TRP A 121 1.73 -9.58 3.46
N LEU A 122 2.89 -9.94 2.93
CA LEU A 122 3.01 -10.94 1.85
C LEU A 122 2.34 -12.26 2.28
N LYS A 123 2.66 -12.78 3.47
CA LYS A 123 2.07 -14.02 4.00
C LYS A 123 0.55 -13.96 4.10
N GLN A 124 0.00 -12.84 4.59
CA GLN A 124 -1.46 -12.66 4.67
C GLN A 124 -2.09 -12.53 3.27
N PHE A 125 -1.40 -11.86 2.33
CA PHE A 125 -1.88 -11.74 0.96
C PHE A 125 -1.82 -13.09 0.21
N GLU A 126 -0.78 -13.88 0.38
CA GLU A 126 -0.69 -15.26 -0.15
C GLU A 126 -1.82 -16.12 0.40
N LEU A 127 -2.12 -16.03 1.70
CA LEU A 127 -3.21 -16.77 2.33
C LEU A 127 -4.59 -16.42 1.74
N VAL A 128 -4.86 -15.13 1.49
CA VAL A 128 -6.13 -14.75 0.85
C VAL A 128 -6.21 -15.20 -0.62
N CYS A 129 -5.08 -15.20 -1.33
CA CYS A 129 -5.03 -15.70 -2.70
C CYS A 129 -5.27 -17.21 -2.78
N GLU A 130 -4.76 -17.97 -1.81
CA GLU A 130 -4.91 -19.42 -1.73
C GLU A 130 -6.34 -19.84 -1.31
N LEU A 131 -6.89 -19.22 -0.26
CA LEU A 131 -8.20 -19.56 0.28
C LEU A 131 -9.38 -18.94 -0.49
N GLY A 132 -9.14 -17.87 -1.22
CA GLY A 132 -10.16 -16.98 -1.74
C GLY A 132 -10.74 -16.04 -0.68
N HIS A 133 -11.27 -14.92 -1.14
CA HIS A 133 -11.73 -13.81 -0.28
C HIS A 133 -12.71 -14.24 0.82
N VAL A 134 -13.76 -14.99 0.45
CA VAL A 134 -14.84 -15.37 1.38
C VAL A 134 -14.32 -16.27 2.50
N SER A 135 -13.53 -17.29 2.15
CA SER A 135 -12.93 -18.22 3.12
C SER A 135 -11.95 -17.51 4.03
N TYR A 136 -11.13 -16.62 3.47
CA TYR A 136 -10.18 -15.81 4.26
C TYR A 136 -10.89 -14.90 5.26
N VAL A 137 -11.92 -14.16 4.84
CA VAL A 137 -12.72 -13.31 5.75
C VAL A 137 -13.38 -14.14 6.86
N THR A 138 -13.91 -15.31 6.52
CA THR A 138 -14.50 -16.22 7.50
C THR A 138 -13.48 -16.70 8.51
N LEU A 139 -12.28 -17.07 8.06
CA LEU A 139 -11.16 -17.45 8.92
C LEU A 139 -10.76 -16.32 9.87
N LEU A 140 -10.59 -15.10 9.35
CA LEU A 140 -10.24 -13.93 10.16
C LEU A 140 -11.28 -13.64 11.26
N LYS A 141 -12.56 -13.74 10.92
CA LYS A 141 -13.66 -13.55 11.90
C LYS A 141 -13.62 -14.64 12.98
N LYS A 142 -13.43 -15.90 12.59
CA LYS A 142 -13.31 -17.03 13.52
C LYS A 142 -12.13 -16.86 14.49
N GLN A 143 -11.01 -16.31 14.00
CA GLN A 143 -9.80 -16.08 14.80
C GLN A 143 -9.81 -14.72 15.53
N ASN A 144 -10.88 -13.93 15.40
CA ASN A 144 -10.97 -12.58 15.94
C ASN A 144 -9.86 -11.62 15.45
N LEU A 145 -9.38 -11.83 14.23
CA LEU A 145 -8.34 -11.05 13.56
C LEU A 145 -8.88 -10.12 12.48
N TYR A 146 -10.20 -10.17 12.20
CA TYR A 146 -10.80 -9.30 11.18
C TYR A 146 -10.68 -7.82 11.61
N PRO A 147 -10.10 -6.95 10.76
CA PRO A 147 -9.90 -5.56 11.11
C PRO A 147 -11.22 -4.83 11.34
N LYS A 148 -11.39 -4.26 12.54
CA LYS A 148 -12.66 -3.61 12.96
C LYS A 148 -13.10 -2.47 12.06
N CYS A 149 -12.13 -1.82 11.41
CA CYS A 149 -12.31 -0.59 10.64
C CYS A 149 -11.98 -0.75 9.16
N PHE A 150 -11.98 -1.96 8.64
CA PHE A 150 -11.78 -2.17 7.22
C PHE A 150 -13.09 -1.93 6.45
N ALA A 151 -13.06 -0.92 5.56
CA ALA A 151 -14.26 -0.44 4.87
C ALA A 151 -14.66 -1.29 3.65
N HIS A 152 -13.71 -2.02 3.07
CA HIS A 152 -13.89 -2.64 1.77
C HIS A 152 -14.10 -4.14 1.90
N SER A 153 -15.30 -4.61 1.52
CA SER A 153 -15.65 -6.04 1.50
C SER A 153 -15.42 -6.71 0.14
N LEU A 154 -14.86 -5.98 -0.83
CA LEU A 154 -14.67 -6.48 -2.19
C LEU A 154 -13.34 -7.23 -2.33
N PRO A 155 -13.29 -8.34 -3.11
CA PRO A 155 -12.06 -9.09 -3.38
C PRO A 155 -10.93 -8.24 -3.97
N TYR A 156 -11.25 -7.19 -4.70
CA TYR A 156 -10.30 -6.23 -5.27
C TYR A 156 -9.35 -5.64 -4.21
N PHE A 157 -9.83 -5.42 -2.98
CA PHE A 157 -9.05 -4.86 -1.88
C PHE A 157 -8.35 -5.89 -1.00
N ASN A 158 -8.15 -7.12 -1.48
CA ASN A 158 -7.52 -8.19 -0.70
C ASN A 158 -6.14 -7.82 -0.17
N GLN A 159 -5.33 -7.09 -0.96
CA GLN A 159 -4.02 -6.64 -0.48
C GLN A 159 -4.13 -5.60 0.65
N HIS A 160 -5.08 -4.67 0.54
CA HIS A 160 -5.36 -3.69 1.60
C HIS A 160 -5.93 -4.35 2.86
N LEU A 161 -6.79 -5.37 2.71
CA LEU A 161 -7.28 -6.16 3.82
C LEU A 161 -6.14 -6.88 4.54
N ALA A 162 -5.24 -7.51 3.78
CA ALA A 162 -4.06 -8.17 4.33
C ALA A 162 -3.15 -7.19 5.11
N ALA A 163 -2.92 -5.97 4.58
CA ALA A 163 -2.18 -4.92 5.28
C ALA A 163 -2.88 -4.50 6.58
N ALA A 164 -4.20 -4.32 6.55
CA ALA A 164 -4.99 -3.95 7.72
C ALA A 164 -4.95 -5.03 8.81
N VAL A 165 -4.99 -6.31 8.43
CA VAL A 165 -4.81 -7.44 9.38
C VAL A 165 -3.46 -7.35 10.07
N VAL A 166 -2.38 -7.17 9.32
CA VAL A 166 -1.03 -7.04 9.87
C VAL A 166 -0.91 -5.83 10.79
N HIS A 167 -1.38 -4.67 10.34
CA HIS A 167 -1.26 -3.41 11.06
C HIS A 167 -2.08 -3.39 12.36
N GLN A 168 -3.36 -3.73 12.28
CA GLN A 168 -4.26 -3.64 13.45
C GLN A 168 -3.97 -4.72 14.51
N ASN A 169 -3.50 -5.90 14.09
CA ASN A 169 -3.17 -6.98 15.00
C ASN A 169 -1.70 -6.98 15.43
N LYS A 170 -0.92 -5.96 15.03
CA LYS A 170 0.49 -5.79 15.41
C LYS A 170 1.36 -7.02 15.08
N LEU A 171 1.17 -7.60 13.91
CA LEU A 171 1.89 -8.79 13.46
C LEU A 171 3.31 -8.48 12.95
N TYR A 172 3.95 -7.45 13.49
CA TYR A 172 5.28 -6.96 13.11
C TYR A 172 5.95 -6.24 14.28
N ARG A 173 7.27 -6.06 14.20
CA ARG A 173 8.10 -5.37 15.20
C ARG A 173 8.88 -4.20 14.62
N ASP A 174 9.28 -4.32 13.34
CA ASP A 174 10.05 -3.28 12.65
C ASP A 174 9.24 -1.98 12.53
N PRO A 175 9.89 -0.83 12.61
CA PRO A 175 9.20 0.46 12.58
C PRO A 175 8.54 0.73 11.22
N ILE A 176 7.36 1.32 11.25
CA ILE A 176 6.68 1.83 10.07
C ILE A 176 6.53 3.35 10.16
N ASN A 177 6.77 4.03 9.04
CA ASN A 177 6.57 5.46 8.87
C ASN A 177 5.37 5.66 7.94
N VAL A 178 4.23 6.04 8.52
CA VAL A 178 2.99 6.24 7.77
C VAL A 178 2.86 7.72 7.40
N LEU A 179 2.79 7.99 6.11
CA LEU A 179 2.64 9.34 5.57
C LEU A 179 1.20 9.58 5.13
N SER A 180 0.64 10.74 5.46
CA SER A 180 -0.67 11.14 4.94
C SER A 180 -0.59 11.39 3.43
N MET A 181 -1.60 10.95 2.68
CA MET A 181 -1.71 11.25 1.25
C MET A 181 -1.81 12.75 0.95
N CYS A 182 -2.26 13.57 1.89
CA CYS A 182 -2.26 15.03 1.75
C CYS A 182 -0.83 15.61 1.65
N CYS A 183 0.16 14.88 2.16
CA CYS A 183 1.58 15.23 2.05
C CYS A 183 2.23 14.56 0.84
N ALA A 184 1.47 13.80 0.05
CA ALA A 184 2.00 13.05 -1.08
C ALA A 184 2.57 14.02 -2.12
N ILE A 185 3.86 13.91 -2.32
CA ILE A 185 4.63 14.59 -3.37
C ILE A 185 4.34 13.93 -4.73
N PHE A 186 3.41 12.99 -4.74
CA PHE A 186 3.01 12.20 -5.90
C PHE A 186 1.60 12.60 -6.30
N CYS A 187 1.46 13.08 -7.52
CA CYS A 187 0.16 13.20 -8.13
C CYS A 187 -0.07 11.99 -9.01
N SER A 188 -1.06 11.17 -8.73
CA SER A 188 -1.70 10.43 -9.79
C SER A 188 -2.33 11.46 -10.75
N VAL A 189 -2.46 11.18 -12.03
CA VAL A 189 -2.98 12.12 -13.02
C VAL A 189 -4.33 12.72 -12.61
N SER A 190 -5.12 12.00 -11.79
CA SER A 190 -6.40 12.46 -11.23
C SER A 190 -6.27 13.42 -10.04
N SER A 191 -5.14 13.45 -9.33
CA SER A 191 -4.92 14.32 -8.17
C SER A 191 -4.12 15.59 -8.49
N LEU A 192 -3.56 15.71 -9.69
CA LEU A 192 -2.82 16.89 -10.14
C LEU A 192 -3.66 18.17 -10.08
N VAL A 193 -4.96 18.09 -10.38
CA VAL A 193 -5.86 19.24 -10.40
C VAL A 193 -6.14 19.78 -9.00
N SER A 194 -6.19 18.94 -7.98
CA SER A 194 -6.50 19.37 -6.60
C SER A 194 -5.28 19.90 -5.83
N CYS A 195 -4.05 19.47 -6.18
CA CYS A 195 -2.83 19.99 -5.52
C CYS A 195 -2.38 21.35 -6.06
N LEU A 196 -2.72 21.71 -7.29
CA LEU A 196 -2.30 22.95 -7.93
C LEU A 196 -3.20 24.17 -7.58
N THR A 197 -4.33 23.98 -6.91
CA THR A 197 -5.32 25.04 -6.65
C THR A 197 -5.24 25.70 -5.28
N ARG A 198 -4.30 25.33 -4.41
CA ARG A 198 -4.16 25.97 -3.11
C ARG A 198 -3.20 27.16 -3.17
N PRO A 199 -3.68 28.40 -3.05
CA PRO A 199 -2.81 29.56 -2.94
C PRO A 199 -1.97 29.47 -1.64
N PRO A 200 -0.75 30.02 -1.61
CA PRO A 200 0.05 30.08 -0.39
C PRO A 200 -0.72 30.85 0.67
N SER A 201 -0.82 30.30 1.87
CA SER A 201 -1.35 31.00 3.03
C SER A 201 -0.44 32.19 3.33
N ASN A 202 -0.93 33.41 3.09
CA ASN A 202 -0.30 34.62 3.60
C ASN A 202 -0.43 34.62 5.13
N ASN A 203 0.61 34.19 5.82
CA ASN A 203 0.79 34.55 7.22
C ASN A 203 1.40 35.97 7.25
N ARG A 204 0.56 36.93 7.58
CA ARG A 204 1.01 38.19 8.21
C ARG A 204 0.83 38.06 9.72
#